data_4128d8564bb410955e62d13c81d8f9d8
#
_entry.id   4128d8564bb410955e62d13c81d8f9d8
#
_cell.length_a   1.000
_cell.length_b   1.000
_cell.length_c   1.000
_cell.angle_alpha   90.00
_cell.angle_beta   90.00
_cell.angle_gamma   90.00
#
_symmetry.space_group_name_H-M   'P 1'
#
loop_
_entity.id
_entity.type
_entity.pdbx_description
1 polymer ?
#
loop_
_entity_poly.entity_id
_entity_poly.type
_entity_poly.pdbx_seq_one_letter_code
_entity_poly.pdbx_strand_id
1 'polypeptide(L)'
;AVNYIREYPYGSLASHVLGYLGQISEKEMKSFTKEDGYRKDSRIGKSGIERAFEKELHGQDSVSRVQIDAGGRVTKLLSKSKAKKGKTIRLTLDWSLQKTAEAALQQALEQAAAGGVFHSEYGDHSMTYAKNAASGAAVALDVKTGQILAMASAPDFDPNDFAVSISREKWESLQRKNLRDPMSPAPLYNVATMSAVQPGSTFKPVTALAALSCGLDENRYLYDGGRVELGGKSYGCILWNRSRKTHGYV
;
A
#
# COMPACT_ATOMS: atom_id res chain seq x y z
N ALA A 1 -13.68 -18.35 27.60
CA ALA A 1 -13.54 -18.34 26.14
C ALA A 1 -12.06 -18.14 25.82
N VAL A 2 -11.53 -18.84 24.86
CA VAL A 2 -10.17 -18.64 24.33
C VAL A 2 -10.33 -17.74 23.12
N ASN A 3 -9.71 -16.56 23.17
CA ASN A 3 -9.66 -15.65 22.04
C ASN A 3 -8.29 -15.75 21.38
N TYR A 4 -8.27 -15.87 20.07
CA TYR A 4 -7.05 -15.79 19.29
C TYR A 4 -6.76 -14.34 18.94
N ILE A 5 -5.51 -13.94 19.08
CA ILE A 5 -5.02 -12.61 18.73
C ILE A 5 -4.14 -12.77 17.49
N ARG A 6 -4.33 -11.93 16.48
CA ARG A 6 -3.45 -11.85 15.33
C ARG A 6 -2.13 -11.21 15.76
N GLU A 7 -1.03 -11.83 15.40
CA GLU A 7 0.32 -11.32 15.64
C GLU A 7 1.01 -11.05 14.30
N TYR A 8 1.70 -9.93 14.23
CA TYR A 8 2.53 -9.53 13.11
C TYR A 8 3.99 -9.49 13.59
N PRO A 9 4.74 -10.59 13.48
CA PRO A 9 6.03 -10.75 14.16
C PRO A 9 7.12 -9.81 13.65
N TYR A 10 6.90 -9.18 12.51
CA TYR A 10 7.85 -8.23 11.91
C TYR A 10 7.39 -6.76 12.02
N GLY A 11 6.42 -6.48 12.89
CA GLY A 11 5.92 -5.12 13.14
C GLY A 11 5.37 -4.45 11.87
N SER A 12 5.90 -3.28 11.52
CA SER A 12 5.44 -2.49 10.37
C SER A 12 5.83 -3.05 9.01
N LEU A 13 6.71 -4.06 8.93
CA LEU A 13 7.16 -4.62 7.65
C LEU A 13 5.98 -5.13 6.83
N ALA A 14 5.85 -4.63 5.60
CA ALA A 14 4.77 -4.92 4.66
C ALA A 14 3.36 -4.58 5.20
N SER A 15 3.24 -3.67 6.17
CA SER A 15 1.97 -3.36 6.85
C SER A 15 0.83 -3.00 5.89
N HIS A 16 1.11 -2.23 4.85
CA HIS A 16 0.11 -1.84 3.85
C HIS A 16 -0.33 -3.01 2.94
N VAL A 17 0.55 -3.99 2.74
CA VAL A 17 0.21 -5.21 1.98
C VAL A 17 -0.58 -6.16 2.88
N LEU A 18 -0.09 -6.43 4.09
CA LEU A 18 -0.75 -7.32 5.05
C LEU A 18 -2.10 -6.75 5.50
N GLY A 19 -2.13 -5.46 5.82
CA GLY A 19 -3.29 -4.84 6.41
C GLY A 19 -3.38 -5.08 7.92
N TYR A 20 -4.54 -4.82 8.49
CA TYR A 20 -4.80 -4.98 9.92
C TYR A 20 -6.23 -5.45 10.20
N LEU A 21 -6.45 -5.98 11.40
CA LEU A 21 -7.76 -6.39 11.88
C LEU A 21 -8.41 -5.28 12.70
N GLY A 22 -9.71 -5.13 12.55
CA GLY A 22 -10.51 -4.23 13.40
C GLY A 22 -11.87 -4.82 13.73
N GLN A 23 -12.54 -4.28 14.73
CA GLN A 23 -13.88 -4.73 15.10
C GLN A 23 -14.85 -4.55 13.93
N ILE A 24 -15.69 -5.54 13.70
CA ILE A 24 -16.72 -5.50 12.67
C ILE A 24 -17.74 -4.39 12.97
N SER A 25 -18.05 -3.56 11.97
CA SER A 25 -19.08 -2.55 12.07
C SER A 25 -20.47 -3.13 11.73
N GLU A 26 -21.52 -2.44 12.14
CA GLU A 26 -22.90 -2.84 11.79
C GLU A 26 -23.15 -2.87 10.27
N LYS A 27 -22.47 -1.99 9.52
CA LYS A 27 -22.54 -1.97 8.06
C LYS A 27 -21.86 -3.20 7.45
N GLU A 28 -20.68 -3.55 7.93
CA GLU A 28 -19.92 -4.71 7.46
C GLU A 28 -20.63 -6.01 7.84
N MET A 29 -21.25 -6.07 9.03
CA MET A 29 -22.03 -7.22 9.48
C MET A 29 -23.14 -7.61 8.48
N LYS A 30 -23.74 -6.63 7.79
CA LYS A 30 -24.77 -6.88 6.78
C LYS A 30 -24.26 -7.59 5.53
N SER A 31 -22.93 -7.59 5.31
CA SER A 31 -22.28 -8.27 4.18
C SER A 31 -22.00 -9.75 4.45
N PHE A 32 -22.21 -10.21 5.67
CA PHE A 32 -21.99 -11.59 6.08
C PHE A 32 -23.33 -12.28 6.41
N THR A 33 -23.39 -13.58 6.15
CA THR A 33 -24.53 -14.41 6.53
C THR A 33 -24.36 -14.96 7.95
N LYS A 34 -25.46 -15.49 8.53
CA LYS A 34 -25.38 -16.17 9.84
C LYS A 34 -24.47 -17.41 9.81
N GLU A 35 -24.35 -18.03 8.65
CA GLU A 35 -23.53 -19.24 8.42
C GLU A 35 -22.03 -18.92 8.41
N ASP A 36 -21.65 -17.68 8.08
CA ASP A 36 -20.25 -17.22 8.13
C ASP A 36 -19.72 -17.14 9.58
N GLY A 37 -20.61 -17.16 10.59
CA GLY A 37 -20.23 -17.28 12.01
C GLY A 37 -19.77 -15.99 12.67
N TYR A 38 -19.87 -14.83 12.00
CA TYR A 38 -19.49 -13.54 12.57
C TYR A 38 -20.46 -13.06 13.65
N ARG A 39 -19.90 -12.42 14.66
CA ARG A 39 -20.61 -11.80 15.79
C ARG A 39 -20.25 -10.33 15.89
N LYS A 40 -20.99 -9.56 16.70
CA LYS A 40 -20.72 -8.12 16.90
C LYS A 40 -19.33 -7.82 17.49
N ASP A 41 -18.74 -8.77 18.18
CA ASP A 41 -17.39 -8.71 18.76
C ASP A 41 -16.31 -9.31 17.86
N SER A 42 -16.68 -9.83 16.69
CA SER A 42 -15.72 -10.39 15.73
C SER A 42 -14.79 -9.30 15.19
N ARG A 43 -13.57 -9.72 14.91
CA ARG A 43 -12.57 -8.88 14.25
C ARG A 43 -12.43 -9.36 12.82
N ILE A 44 -12.36 -8.40 11.90
CA ILE A 44 -12.24 -8.66 10.46
C ILE A 44 -11.11 -7.84 9.86
N GLY A 45 -10.61 -8.25 8.71
CA GLY A 45 -9.65 -7.49 7.93
C GLY A 45 -10.19 -6.15 7.47
N LYS A 46 -9.48 -5.06 7.77
CA LYS A 46 -9.85 -3.69 7.39
C LYS A 46 -9.15 -3.22 6.13
N SER A 47 -8.00 -3.74 5.83
CA SER A 47 -7.20 -3.40 4.65
C SER A 47 -6.32 -4.58 4.21
N GLY A 48 -5.64 -4.42 3.06
CA GLY A 48 -4.64 -5.35 2.57
C GLY A 48 -5.15 -6.79 2.41
N ILE A 49 -4.25 -7.72 2.61
CA ILE A 49 -4.49 -9.18 2.52
C ILE A 49 -5.51 -9.64 3.57
N GLU A 50 -5.45 -9.08 4.78
CA GLU A 50 -6.42 -9.41 5.83
C GLU A 50 -7.86 -9.17 5.37
N ARG A 51 -8.11 -8.06 4.65
CA ARG A 51 -9.43 -7.76 4.09
C ARG A 51 -9.75 -8.58 2.84
N ALA A 52 -8.79 -8.67 1.93
CA ALA A 52 -9.00 -9.31 0.63
C ALA A 52 -9.30 -10.82 0.77
N PHE A 53 -8.69 -11.46 1.76
CA PHE A 53 -8.80 -12.89 2.02
C PHE A 53 -9.45 -13.19 3.37
N GLU A 54 -10.32 -12.29 3.86
CA GLU A 54 -11.01 -12.44 5.15
C GLU A 54 -11.69 -13.80 5.29
N LYS A 55 -12.44 -14.26 4.29
CA LYS A 55 -13.17 -15.53 4.32
C LYS A 55 -12.26 -16.74 4.40
N GLU A 56 -11.09 -16.66 3.78
CA GLU A 56 -10.09 -17.70 3.81
C GLU A 56 -9.33 -17.73 5.14
N LEU A 57 -9.02 -16.58 5.68
CA LEU A 57 -8.19 -16.42 6.89
C LEU A 57 -8.98 -16.61 8.18
N HIS A 58 -10.27 -16.30 8.19
CA HIS A 58 -11.09 -16.25 9.40
C HIS A 58 -11.24 -17.60 10.09
N GLY A 59 -11.46 -18.69 9.32
CA GLY A 59 -11.77 -20.00 9.90
C GLY A 59 -13.21 -20.06 10.47
N GLN A 60 -13.45 -21.02 11.35
CA GLN A 60 -14.75 -21.21 12.01
C GLN A 60 -14.54 -21.61 13.47
N ASP A 61 -15.21 -20.93 14.38
CA ASP A 61 -15.17 -21.23 15.80
C ASP A 61 -15.89 -22.54 16.13
N SER A 62 -15.41 -23.21 17.19
CA SER A 62 -16.16 -24.29 17.83
C SER A 62 -17.32 -23.72 18.62
N VAL A 63 -18.51 -24.20 18.37
CA VAL A 63 -19.72 -23.82 19.12
C VAL A 63 -20.21 -25.00 19.94
N SER A 64 -20.32 -24.83 21.27
CA SER A 64 -20.93 -25.81 22.18
C SER A 64 -22.30 -25.30 22.61
N ARG A 65 -23.33 -26.09 22.37
CA ARG A 65 -24.67 -25.87 22.93
C ARG A 65 -24.79 -26.68 24.20
N VAL A 66 -25.13 -26.03 25.28
CA VAL A 66 -25.25 -26.66 26.59
C VAL A 66 -26.62 -26.34 27.20
N GLN A 67 -27.10 -27.27 27.98
CA GLN A 67 -28.25 -27.06 28.88
C GLN A 67 -27.72 -26.52 30.21
N ILE A 68 -28.37 -25.51 30.75
CA ILE A 68 -28.04 -24.92 32.03
C ILE A 68 -29.23 -25.05 33.00
N ASP A 69 -28.95 -25.15 34.28
CA ASP A 69 -29.97 -25.08 35.35
C ASP A 69 -30.33 -23.62 35.69
N ALA A 70 -31.26 -23.41 36.61
CA ALA A 70 -31.67 -22.08 37.06
C ALA A 70 -30.52 -21.29 37.74
N GLY A 71 -29.48 -21.95 38.20
CA GLY A 71 -28.26 -21.33 38.74
C GLY A 71 -27.17 -21.06 37.73
N GLY A 72 -27.44 -21.30 36.41
CA GLY A 72 -26.46 -21.06 35.35
C GLY A 72 -25.40 -22.15 35.19
N ARG A 73 -25.51 -23.28 35.86
CA ARG A 73 -24.55 -24.39 35.78
C ARG A 73 -24.87 -25.28 34.59
N VAL A 74 -23.84 -25.67 33.86
CA VAL A 74 -23.98 -26.60 32.70
C VAL A 74 -24.38 -27.98 33.24
N THR A 75 -25.56 -28.45 32.82
CA THR A 75 -26.10 -29.76 33.22
C THR A 75 -25.90 -30.80 32.13
N LYS A 76 -25.90 -30.39 30.85
CA LYS A 76 -25.74 -31.33 29.74
C LYS A 76 -25.12 -30.61 28.51
N LEU A 77 -24.21 -31.28 27.82
CA LEU A 77 -23.74 -30.90 26.49
C LEU A 77 -24.72 -31.41 25.45
N LEU A 78 -25.40 -30.53 24.72
CA LEU A 78 -26.40 -30.91 23.71
C LEU A 78 -25.72 -31.13 22.35
N SER A 79 -24.79 -30.27 21.94
CA SER A 79 -24.03 -30.43 20.72
C SER A 79 -22.71 -29.64 20.78
N LYS A 80 -21.71 -30.09 20.01
CA LYS A 80 -20.43 -29.40 19.85
C LYS A 80 -19.99 -29.51 18.39
N SER A 81 -19.78 -28.35 17.74
CA SER A 81 -19.12 -28.30 16.43
C SER A 81 -17.60 -28.29 16.62
N LYS A 82 -16.87 -28.78 15.60
CA LYS A 82 -15.41 -28.67 15.59
C LYS A 82 -15.01 -27.31 15.02
N ALA A 83 -14.01 -26.67 15.63
CA ALA A 83 -13.36 -25.53 15.03
C ALA A 83 -12.70 -25.90 13.71
N LYS A 84 -12.75 -24.99 12.73
CA LYS A 84 -11.99 -25.12 11.48
C LYS A 84 -10.97 -23.98 11.44
N LYS A 85 -9.71 -24.35 11.27
CA LYS A 85 -8.62 -23.38 11.12
C LYS A 85 -8.77 -22.63 9.79
N GLY A 86 -8.50 -21.32 9.77
CA GLY A 86 -8.35 -20.54 8.55
C GLY A 86 -7.24 -21.08 7.65
N LYS A 87 -7.30 -20.75 6.38
CA LYS A 87 -6.30 -21.16 5.40
C LYS A 87 -5.00 -20.37 5.55
N THR A 88 -3.91 -20.96 5.12
CA THR A 88 -2.63 -20.27 4.99
C THR A 88 -2.56 -19.59 3.62
N ILE A 89 -2.23 -18.31 3.58
CA ILE A 89 -1.98 -17.53 2.36
C ILE A 89 -0.47 -17.37 2.19
N ARG A 90 0.03 -17.71 1.01
CA ARG A 90 1.43 -17.50 0.62
C ARG A 90 1.49 -16.33 -0.36
N LEU A 91 2.26 -15.31 -0.02
CA LEU A 91 2.48 -14.15 -0.87
C LEU A 91 3.70 -14.35 -1.77
N THR A 92 3.78 -13.56 -2.83
CA THR A 92 4.93 -13.51 -3.74
C THR A 92 6.04 -12.58 -3.25
N LEU A 93 5.77 -11.84 -2.15
CA LEU A 93 6.77 -10.94 -1.57
C LEU A 93 8.03 -11.70 -1.16
N ASP A 94 9.17 -11.20 -1.58
CA ASP A 94 10.47 -11.56 -1.03
C ASP A 94 10.73 -10.73 0.23
N TRP A 95 10.91 -11.40 1.37
CA TRP A 95 11.08 -10.73 2.66
C TRP A 95 12.29 -9.79 2.70
N SER A 96 13.41 -10.24 2.13
CA SER A 96 14.65 -9.47 2.11
C SER A 96 14.53 -8.22 1.23
N LEU A 97 13.94 -8.39 0.04
CA LEU A 97 13.68 -7.30 -0.90
C LEU A 97 12.68 -6.29 -0.33
N GLN A 98 11.61 -6.77 0.33
CA GLN A 98 10.63 -5.90 0.98
C GLN A 98 11.28 -5.01 2.06
N LYS A 99 12.10 -5.62 2.93
CA LYS A 99 12.83 -4.90 3.97
C LYS A 99 13.78 -3.84 3.38
N THR A 100 14.50 -4.21 2.33
CA THR A 100 15.41 -3.30 1.62
C THR A 100 14.63 -2.15 0.97
N ALA A 101 13.50 -2.44 0.32
CA ALA A 101 12.67 -1.44 -0.33
C ALA A 101 12.10 -0.41 0.67
N GLU A 102 11.63 -0.86 1.83
CA GLU A 102 11.12 0.05 2.88
C GLU A 102 12.23 0.92 3.45
N ALA A 103 13.39 0.34 3.77
CA ALA A 103 14.53 1.09 4.27
C ALA A 103 15.05 2.12 3.26
N ALA A 104 15.18 1.74 1.99
CA ALA A 104 15.61 2.63 0.91
C ALA A 104 14.60 3.74 0.64
N LEU A 105 13.30 3.45 0.70
CA LEU A 105 12.25 4.45 0.56
C LEU A 105 12.30 5.48 1.69
N GLN A 106 12.44 5.03 2.93
CA GLN A 106 12.56 5.91 4.08
C GLN A 106 13.79 6.82 3.95
N GLN A 107 14.95 6.25 3.61
CA GLN A 107 16.19 7.00 3.39
C GLN A 107 16.03 8.04 2.27
N ALA A 108 15.38 7.68 1.16
CA ALA A 108 15.14 8.59 0.04
C ALA A 108 14.25 9.78 0.45
N LEU A 109 13.21 9.55 1.25
CA LEU A 109 12.35 10.62 1.77
C LEU A 109 13.10 11.57 2.71
N GLU A 110 13.92 11.03 3.61
CA GLU A 110 14.77 11.81 4.52
C GLU A 110 15.79 12.66 3.75
N GLN A 111 16.45 12.08 2.75
CA GLN A 111 17.38 12.80 1.90
C GLN A 111 16.70 13.89 1.06
N ALA A 112 15.52 13.61 0.50
CA ALA A 112 14.73 14.61 -0.21
C ALA A 112 14.31 15.76 0.71
N ALA A 113 13.94 15.47 1.95
CA ALA A 113 13.58 16.47 2.94
C ALA A 113 14.80 17.31 3.42
N ALA A 114 16.00 16.72 3.44
CA ALA A 114 17.25 17.40 3.79
C ALA A 114 17.84 18.18 2.60
N GLY A 115 17.66 17.70 1.37
CA GLY A 115 18.32 18.21 0.18
C GLY A 115 19.82 17.91 0.15
N GLY A 116 20.55 18.54 -0.77
CA GLY A 116 22.00 18.38 -0.86
C GLY A 116 22.42 17.23 -1.78
N VAL A 117 23.57 16.62 -1.50
CA VAL A 117 24.12 15.52 -2.29
C VAL A 117 23.97 14.20 -1.53
N PHE A 118 23.35 13.24 -2.17
CA PHE A 118 23.31 11.86 -1.69
C PHE A 118 24.47 11.07 -2.30
N HIS A 119 25.33 10.54 -1.45
CA HIS A 119 26.49 9.71 -1.83
C HIS A 119 26.11 8.23 -1.74
N SER A 120 26.29 7.49 -2.80
CA SER A 120 26.06 6.04 -2.84
C SER A 120 27.19 5.31 -3.57
N GLU A 121 27.22 4.00 -3.46
CA GLU A 121 28.15 3.15 -4.23
C GLU A 121 27.95 3.26 -5.76
N TYR A 122 26.79 3.77 -6.19
CA TYR A 122 26.47 4.00 -7.61
C TYR A 122 26.73 5.44 -8.06
N GLY A 123 27.35 6.27 -7.20
CA GLY A 123 27.71 7.65 -7.48
C GLY A 123 26.94 8.67 -6.64
N ASP A 124 27.25 9.93 -6.91
CA ASP A 124 26.68 11.08 -6.21
C ASP A 124 25.46 11.61 -6.95
N HIS A 125 24.38 11.84 -6.21
CA HIS A 125 23.11 12.33 -6.73
C HIS A 125 22.70 13.62 -6.02
N SER A 126 22.56 14.71 -6.76
CA SER A 126 21.97 15.96 -6.23
C SER A 126 20.48 15.76 -5.98
N MET A 127 20.07 15.93 -4.73
CA MET A 127 18.68 15.90 -4.30
C MET A 127 18.11 17.30 -4.28
N THR A 128 16.99 17.51 -4.96
CA THR A 128 16.23 18.75 -4.83
C THR A 128 15.63 18.82 -3.44
N TYR A 129 15.84 19.95 -2.75
CA TYR A 129 15.26 20.16 -1.43
C TYR A 129 13.74 20.15 -1.48
N ALA A 130 13.13 19.21 -0.77
CA ALA A 130 11.70 19.01 -0.69
C ALA A 130 11.28 18.88 0.79
N LYS A 131 11.22 20.00 1.49
CA LYS A 131 10.95 20.09 2.94
C LYS A 131 9.81 19.17 3.44
N ASN A 132 8.81 18.97 2.60
CA ASN A 132 7.61 18.20 2.95
C ASN A 132 7.61 16.78 2.36
N ALA A 133 8.78 16.28 1.90
CA ALA A 133 8.90 14.90 1.43
C ALA A 133 8.72 13.92 2.61
N ALA A 134 7.51 13.44 2.79
CA ALA A 134 7.16 12.56 3.92
C ALA A 134 6.26 11.39 3.49
N SER A 135 5.97 11.27 2.20
CA SER A 135 5.16 10.18 1.66
C SER A 135 5.73 9.70 0.34
N GLY A 136 5.72 8.42 0.11
CA GLY A 136 6.22 7.81 -1.11
C GLY A 136 5.90 6.33 -1.21
N ALA A 137 6.24 5.73 -2.34
CA ALA A 137 6.10 4.31 -2.57
C ALA A 137 7.22 3.77 -3.44
N ALA A 138 7.54 2.49 -3.25
CA ALA A 138 8.42 1.72 -4.11
C ALA A 138 7.80 0.34 -4.38
N VAL A 139 7.80 -0.09 -5.64
CA VAL A 139 7.25 -1.39 -6.05
C VAL A 139 8.25 -2.10 -6.93
N ALA A 140 8.52 -3.37 -6.62
CA ALA A 140 9.33 -4.26 -7.44
C ALA A 140 8.48 -5.40 -7.99
N LEU A 141 8.52 -5.57 -9.32
CA LEU A 141 7.79 -6.61 -10.03
C LEU A 141 8.75 -7.50 -10.81
N ASP A 142 8.47 -8.79 -10.80
CA ASP A 142 9.09 -9.70 -11.77
C ASP A 142 8.47 -9.47 -13.15
N VAL A 143 9.28 -9.00 -14.08
CA VAL A 143 8.83 -8.64 -15.44
C VAL A 143 8.35 -9.83 -16.28
N LYS A 144 8.75 -11.05 -15.92
CA LYS A 144 8.36 -12.29 -16.63
C LYS A 144 7.05 -12.85 -16.13
N THR A 145 6.83 -12.80 -14.82
CA THR A 145 5.65 -13.44 -14.18
C THR A 145 4.59 -12.44 -13.77
N GLY A 146 4.93 -11.15 -13.65
CA GLY A 146 4.08 -10.10 -13.08
C GLY A 146 3.92 -10.17 -11.56
N GLN A 147 4.67 -11.06 -10.89
CA GLN A 147 4.61 -11.19 -9.45
C GLN A 147 5.17 -9.93 -8.76
N ILE A 148 4.46 -9.49 -7.71
CA ILE A 148 4.95 -8.41 -6.86
C ILE A 148 5.94 -9.02 -5.86
N LEU A 149 7.20 -8.59 -5.96
CA LEU A 149 8.28 -9.06 -5.09
C LEU A 149 8.48 -8.15 -3.88
N ALA A 150 8.21 -6.85 -4.03
CA ALA A 150 8.16 -5.89 -2.93
C ALA A 150 7.17 -4.77 -3.23
N MET A 151 6.49 -4.28 -2.19
CA MET A 151 5.60 -3.13 -2.26
C MET A 151 5.70 -2.34 -0.96
N ALA A 152 6.46 -1.27 -0.98
CA ALA A 152 6.67 -0.37 0.13
C ALA A 152 5.82 0.91 -0.01
N SER A 153 5.27 1.38 1.08
CA SER A 153 4.59 2.67 1.19
C SER A 153 5.05 3.35 2.48
N ALA A 154 5.27 4.66 2.42
CA ALA A 154 5.63 5.47 3.58
C ALA A 154 4.69 6.69 3.69
N PRO A 155 4.37 7.12 4.93
CA PRO A 155 4.71 6.49 6.20
C PRO A 155 3.94 5.18 6.43
N ASP A 156 4.51 4.28 7.21
CA ASP A 156 3.94 2.99 7.58
C ASP A 156 3.25 3.01 8.96
N PHE A 157 2.76 1.86 9.40
CA PHE A 157 2.15 1.66 10.71
C PHE A 157 2.44 0.24 11.21
N ASP A 158 2.37 0.01 12.52
CA ASP A 158 2.44 -1.35 13.06
C ASP A 158 1.03 -1.96 13.16
N PRO A 159 0.72 -3.05 12.44
CA PRO A 159 -0.57 -3.71 12.53
C PRO A 159 -0.89 -4.29 13.91
N ASN A 160 0.13 -4.54 14.74
CA ASN A 160 -0.06 -5.01 16.12
C ASN A 160 -0.76 -3.96 16.99
N ASP A 161 -0.65 -2.66 16.69
CA ASP A 161 -1.39 -1.61 17.37
C ASP A 161 -2.91 -1.85 17.35
N PHE A 162 -3.38 -2.61 16.37
CA PHE A 162 -4.79 -2.96 16.20
C PHE A 162 -5.14 -4.35 16.73
N ALA A 163 -4.19 -5.14 17.22
CA ALA A 163 -4.40 -6.56 17.52
C ALA A 163 -5.48 -6.80 18.60
N VAL A 164 -5.59 -5.93 19.60
CA VAL A 164 -6.63 -5.98 20.64
C VAL A 164 -7.52 -4.75 20.56
N SER A 165 -6.97 -3.60 20.86
CA SER A 165 -7.63 -2.29 20.77
C SER A 165 -6.56 -1.23 20.56
N ILE A 166 -6.86 -0.22 19.76
CA ILE A 166 -5.96 0.92 19.56
C ILE A 166 -6.31 2.04 20.55
N SER A 167 -5.28 2.68 21.16
CA SER A 167 -5.52 3.85 21.98
C SER A 167 -5.95 5.05 21.13
N ARG A 168 -6.63 6.01 21.74
CA ARG A 168 -7.08 7.21 21.04
C ARG A 168 -5.91 8.02 20.51
N GLU A 169 -4.86 8.20 21.30
CA GLU A 169 -3.65 8.94 20.92
C GLU A 169 -2.97 8.28 19.70
N LYS A 170 -2.85 6.94 19.74
CA LYS A 170 -2.26 6.20 18.61
C LYS A 170 -3.12 6.32 17.37
N TRP A 171 -4.44 6.17 17.51
CA TRP A 171 -5.36 6.35 16.38
C TRP A 171 -5.25 7.74 15.76
N GLU A 172 -5.21 8.80 16.59
CA GLU A 172 -5.05 10.18 16.13
C GLU A 172 -3.69 10.40 15.42
N SER A 173 -2.62 9.74 15.88
CA SER A 173 -1.31 9.81 15.23
C SER A 173 -1.28 9.19 13.83
N LEU A 174 -2.15 8.22 13.55
CA LEU A 174 -2.26 7.55 12.25
C LEU A 174 -3.18 8.29 11.26
N GLN A 175 -3.87 9.33 11.71
CA GLN A 175 -4.75 10.11 10.84
C GLN A 175 -3.97 11.19 10.07
N ARG A 176 -4.47 11.50 8.87
CA ARG A 176 -3.95 12.62 8.08
C ARG A 176 -4.13 13.93 8.84
N LYS A 177 -3.03 14.62 9.14
CA LYS A 177 -3.05 15.87 9.93
C LYS A 177 -3.68 17.05 9.17
N ASN A 178 -3.46 17.14 7.87
CA ASN A 178 -4.04 18.16 7.03
C ASN A 178 -4.93 17.54 5.95
N LEU A 179 -6.24 17.53 6.17
CA LEU A 179 -7.23 16.96 5.25
C LEU A 179 -7.34 17.70 3.91
N ARG A 180 -6.88 18.96 3.86
CA ARG A 180 -6.89 19.77 2.63
C ARG A 180 -5.67 19.55 1.75
N ASP A 181 -4.63 18.95 2.29
CA ASP A 181 -3.41 18.61 1.58
C ASP A 181 -3.38 17.11 1.25
N PRO A 182 -3.61 16.72 -0.01
CA PRO A 182 -3.57 15.32 -0.40
C PRO A 182 -2.20 14.66 -0.21
N MET A 183 -1.12 15.47 -0.11
CA MET A 183 0.24 15.00 0.13
C MET A 183 0.60 14.92 1.61
N SER A 184 -0.28 15.37 2.51
CA SER A 184 -0.07 15.24 3.95
C SER A 184 0.06 13.78 4.36
N PRO A 185 1.07 13.42 5.19
CA PRO A 185 1.31 12.05 5.62
C PRO A 185 0.06 11.40 6.21
N ALA A 186 -0.20 10.17 5.78
CA ALA A 186 -1.35 9.37 6.21
C ALA A 186 -0.90 7.90 6.36
N PRO A 187 -0.44 7.47 7.55
CA PRO A 187 0.15 6.14 7.75
C PRO A 187 -0.74 4.97 7.34
N LEU A 188 -2.06 5.10 7.41
CA LEU A 188 -2.99 4.04 6.97
C LEU A 188 -3.29 4.05 5.47
N TYR A 189 -2.76 5.03 4.72
CA TYR A 189 -3.02 5.17 3.30
C TYR A 189 -1.93 4.48 2.48
N ASN A 190 -2.30 3.45 1.72
CA ASN A 190 -1.36 2.74 0.85
C ASN A 190 -1.02 3.60 -0.38
N VAL A 191 0.08 4.32 -0.32
CA VAL A 191 0.55 5.22 -1.39
C VAL A 191 0.79 4.45 -2.69
N ALA A 192 1.34 3.22 -2.60
CA ALA A 192 1.67 2.40 -3.77
C ALA A 192 0.45 2.04 -4.62
N THR A 193 -0.74 1.87 -4.00
CA THR A 193 -1.94 1.39 -4.70
C THR A 193 -3.05 2.42 -4.81
N MET A 194 -3.04 3.44 -3.96
CA MET A 194 -4.16 4.39 -3.85
C MET A 194 -3.82 5.80 -4.36
N SER A 195 -2.54 6.14 -4.50
CA SER A 195 -2.15 7.47 -5.00
C SER A 195 -2.26 7.56 -6.51
N ALA A 196 -2.98 8.57 -6.97
CA ALA A 196 -3.03 8.96 -8.38
C ALA A 196 -2.22 10.25 -8.55
N VAL A 197 -0.99 10.13 -9.03
CA VAL A 197 -0.08 11.25 -9.25
C VAL A 197 0.14 11.48 -10.75
N GLN A 198 0.56 12.69 -11.10
CA GLN A 198 0.94 12.98 -12.48
C GLN A 198 2.19 12.17 -12.86
N PRO A 199 2.12 11.35 -13.94
CA PRO A 199 3.22 10.44 -14.29
C PRO A 199 4.48 11.17 -14.76
N GLY A 200 4.36 12.38 -15.27
CA GLY A 200 5.50 13.12 -15.80
C GLY A 200 6.22 12.35 -16.91
N SER A 201 7.59 12.38 -16.92
CA SER A 201 8.41 11.71 -17.94
C SER A 201 8.26 10.19 -17.99
N THR A 202 7.69 9.56 -16.95
CA THR A 202 7.43 8.11 -16.98
C THR A 202 6.34 7.73 -17.99
N PHE A 203 5.58 8.70 -18.48
CA PHE A 203 4.58 8.49 -19.53
C PHE A 203 5.17 8.52 -20.95
N LYS A 204 6.42 8.94 -21.14
CA LYS A 204 7.05 9.02 -22.48
C LYS A 204 7.09 7.70 -23.25
N PRO A 205 7.40 6.54 -22.63
CA PRO A 205 7.32 5.25 -23.32
C PRO A 205 5.93 4.95 -23.87
N VAL A 206 4.87 5.30 -23.14
CA VAL A 206 3.47 5.13 -23.59
C VAL A 206 3.20 6.01 -24.81
N THR A 207 3.67 7.26 -24.79
CA THR A 207 3.54 8.18 -25.92
C THR A 207 4.30 7.68 -27.15
N ALA A 208 5.52 7.16 -26.97
CA ALA A 208 6.31 6.57 -28.05
C ALA A 208 5.62 5.36 -28.66
N LEU A 209 5.13 4.43 -27.84
CA LEU A 209 4.38 3.25 -28.31
C LEU A 209 3.10 3.65 -29.06
N ALA A 210 2.39 4.66 -28.57
CA ALA A 210 1.20 5.19 -29.26
C ALA A 210 1.57 5.77 -30.63
N ALA A 211 2.65 6.54 -30.74
CA ALA A 211 3.12 7.09 -32.02
C ALA A 211 3.50 6.00 -33.03
N LEU A 212 4.24 4.97 -32.58
CA LEU A 212 4.57 3.80 -33.42
C LEU A 212 3.31 3.05 -33.86
N SER A 213 2.34 2.87 -32.95
CA SER A 213 1.05 2.23 -33.26
C SER A 213 0.22 3.03 -34.25
N CYS A 214 0.42 4.35 -34.31
CA CYS A 214 -0.21 5.25 -35.30
C CYS A 214 0.59 5.35 -36.61
N GLY A 215 1.62 4.53 -36.79
CA GLY A 215 2.38 4.44 -38.04
C GLY A 215 3.59 5.37 -38.10
N LEU A 216 4.07 5.90 -36.97
CA LEU A 216 5.36 6.58 -36.98
C LEU A 216 6.46 5.54 -37.22
N ASP A 217 7.29 5.80 -38.23
CA ASP A 217 8.47 4.98 -38.53
C ASP A 217 9.51 5.17 -37.41
N GLU A 218 9.99 4.06 -36.84
CA GLU A 218 10.99 4.07 -35.76
C GLU A 218 12.35 4.66 -36.18
N ASN A 219 12.64 4.65 -37.50
CA ASN A 219 13.86 5.21 -38.08
C ASN A 219 13.70 6.66 -38.54
N ARG A 220 12.53 7.25 -38.32
CA ARG A 220 12.26 8.61 -38.77
C ARG A 220 12.93 9.62 -37.84
N TYR A 221 13.77 10.46 -38.39
CA TYR A 221 14.32 11.62 -37.69
C TYR A 221 13.24 12.70 -37.51
N LEU A 222 13.08 13.16 -36.28
CA LEU A 222 12.18 14.25 -35.91
C LEU A 222 12.98 15.50 -35.59
N TYR A 223 12.51 16.65 -36.03
CA TYR A 223 13.17 17.91 -35.73
C TYR A 223 12.65 18.49 -34.41
N ASP A 224 13.52 18.60 -33.41
CA ASP A 224 13.24 19.32 -32.15
C ASP A 224 13.69 20.78 -32.27
N GLY A 225 12.76 21.67 -32.54
CA GLY A 225 12.95 23.12 -32.57
C GLY A 225 13.05 23.76 -31.18
N GLY A 226 13.10 22.95 -30.14
CA GLY A 226 13.22 23.37 -28.72
C GLY A 226 11.89 23.69 -28.05
N ARG A 227 10.85 24.05 -28.80
CA ARG A 227 9.51 24.33 -28.28
C ARG A 227 8.42 23.96 -29.27
N VAL A 228 7.25 23.66 -28.73
CA VAL A 228 6.03 23.45 -29.49
C VAL A 228 4.90 24.29 -28.90
N GLU A 229 4.04 24.82 -29.75
CA GLU A 229 2.85 25.54 -29.34
C GLU A 229 1.61 24.68 -29.52
N LEU A 230 0.84 24.51 -28.48
CA LEU A 230 -0.38 23.71 -28.48
C LEU A 230 -1.46 24.38 -27.62
N GLY A 231 -2.64 24.61 -28.20
CA GLY A 231 -3.76 25.21 -27.48
C GLY A 231 -3.46 26.61 -26.89
N GLY A 232 -2.65 27.41 -27.60
CA GLY A 232 -2.25 28.76 -27.14
C GLY A 232 -1.22 28.77 -26.02
N LYS A 233 -0.65 27.61 -25.67
CA LYS A 233 0.44 27.49 -24.69
C LYS A 233 1.71 26.99 -25.37
N SER A 234 2.86 27.53 -24.93
CA SER A 234 4.18 27.14 -25.40
C SER A 234 4.82 26.15 -24.43
N TYR A 235 5.29 25.04 -24.95
CA TYR A 235 5.97 23.97 -24.21
C TYR A 235 7.40 23.83 -24.72
N GLY A 236 8.37 24.16 -23.87
CA GLY A 236 9.79 24.03 -24.18
C GLY A 236 10.36 22.68 -23.74
N CYS A 237 11.26 22.11 -24.55
CA CYS A 237 12.06 20.96 -24.12
C CYS A 237 13.05 21.37 -23.02
N ILE A 238 13.68 20.39 -22.36
CA ILE A 238 14.60 20.66 -21.25
C ILE A 238 15.80 21.52 -21.68
N LEU A 239 16.34 21.27 -22.88
CA LEU A 239 17.47 22.02 -23.41
C LEU A 239 17.10 23.48 -23.70
N TRP A 240 15.93 23.71 -24.33
CA TRP A 240 15.39 25.04 -24.56
C TRP A 240 15.17 25.80 -23.27
N ASN A 241 14.54 25.17 -22.29
CA ASN A 241 14.24 25.80 -21.00
C ASN A 241 15.49 26.21 -20.22
N ARG A 242 16.57 25.41 -20.32
CA ARG A 242 17.85 25.67 -19.63
C ARG A 242 18.78 26.62 -20.37
N SER A 243 18.88 26.50 -21.69
CA SER A 243 19.93 27.17 -22.46
C SER A 243 19.46 27.85 -23.74
N ARG A 244 18.15 27.80 -24.06
CA ARG A 244 17.57 28.28 -25.33
C ARG A 244 18.16 27.59 -26.56
N LYS A 245 18.77 26.44 -26.41
CA LYS A 245 19.27 25.60 -27.50
C LYS A 245 18.24 24.55 -27.90
N THR A 246 18.42 23.94 -29.08
CA THR A 246 17.57 22.88 -29.61
C THR A 246 18.38 21.59 -29.74
N HIS A 247 17.71 20.44 -29.82
CA HIS A 247 18.38 19.17 -30.11
C HIS A 247 18.61 18.97 -31.64
N GLY A 248 17.88 19.74 -32.46
CA GLY A 248 17.91 19.54 -33.92
C GLY A 248 17.18 18.27 -34.36
N TYR A 249 17.75 17.55 -35.30
CA TYR A 249 17.22 16.24 -35.68
C TYR A 249 17.66 15.16 -34.72
N VAL A 250 16.70 14.42 -34.17
CA VAL A 250 16.85 13.35 -33.20
C VAL A 250 16.15 12.10 -33.73
#